data_f4c5333f477e094f26422311fb3400b5
#
_entry.id   f4c5333f477e094f26422311fb3400b5
#
_cell.length_a   1.000
_cell.length_b   1.000
_cell.length_c   1.000
_cell.angle_alpha   90.00
_cell.angle_beta   90.00
_cell.angle_gamma   90.00
#
_symmetry.space_group_name_H-M   'P 1'
#
loop_
_entity.id
_entity.type
_entity.pdbx_description
1 polymer ?
#
loop_
_entity_poly.entity_id
_entity_poly.type
_entity_poly.pdbx_seq_one_letter_code
_entity_poly.pdbx_strand_id
1 'polypeptide(L)'
;MWLGFIIFAEPNPTEQMTMKSASNIHEVLTFLRQLAVNNDRNWFKAHKDQFDVLRGAWEQDMTRLIALVGDYFPDVRGLAVKDCVYRIYRDIRFSHDKSPYKTYFSGVIGKGGRHLVESGYYVHIGVEEMMLCGGVWWPEKPVLEQLRKLIDAEPEEFLAIINHPDITSRNYEWMSRTLKKVPSGFPADHPMAQYLKMKEYCLVKYVDEDYFDCEDWVERVASDLQPLKPLHDFLNYVFE
;
A
#
# COMPACT_ATOMS: atom_id res chain seq x y z
N MET A 1 1.88 4.99 -65.06
CA MET A 1 2.68 4.58 -63.91
C MET A 1 2.05 5.20 -62.66
N TRP A 2 1.18 4.44 -61.97
CA TRP A 2 0.46 4.91 -60.79
C TRP A 2 1.19 4.37 -59.57
N LEU A 3 1.75 5.26 -58.77
CA LEU A 3 2.31 4.92 -57.45
C LEU A 3 1.18 5.01 -56.44
N GLY A 4 0.70 3.86 -55.98
CA GLY A 4 -0.21 3.77 -54.84
C GLY A 4 0.52 4.05 -53.52
N PHE A 5 0.17 5.14 -52.86
CA PHE A 5 0.58 5.38 -51.47
C PHE A 5 -0.24 4.44 -50.56
N ILE A 6 0.43 3.48 -49.96
CA ILE A 6 -0.12 2.68 -48.85
C ILE A 6 -0.03 3.58 -47.60
N ILE A 7 -1.18 4.10 -47.17
CA ILE A 7 -1.30 4.79 -45.88
C ILE A 7 -1.35 3.69 -44.83
N PHE A 8 -0.27 3.53 -44.08
CA PHE A 8 -0.31 2.77 -42.86
C PHE A 8 -1.12 3.60 -41.85
N ALA A 9 -2.31 3.10 -41.47
CA ALA A 9 -3.06 3.64 -40.37
C ALA A 9 -2.24 3.42 -39.08
N GLU A 10 -1.91 4.52 -38.40
CA GLU A 10 -1.32 4.43 -37.06
C GLU A 10 -2.31 3.75 -36.11
N PRO A 11 -1.86 2.84 -35.23
CA PRO A 11 -2.75 2.20 -34.27
C PRO A 11 -3.29 3.26 -33.31
N ASN A 12 -4.61 3.25 -33.15
CA ASN A 12 -5.37 4.13 -32.27
C ASN A 12 -4.89 3.96 -30.81
N PRO A 13 -4.41 5.00 -30.10
CA PRO A 13 -3.79 4.85 -28.78
C PRO A 13 -4.78 4.63 -27.62
N THR A 14 -6.04 4.25 -27.84
CA THR A 14 -7.09 4.22 -26.83
C THR A 14 -7.81 2.88 -26.64
N GLU A 15 -7.21 1.76 -26.98
CA GLU A 15 -7.61 0.47 -26.42
C GLU A 15 -6.54 -0.02 -25.42
N GLN A 16 -6.45 0.64 -24.28
CA GLN A 16 -5.96 -0.06 -23.08
C GLN A 16 -7.01 -1.12 -22.76
N MET A 17 -6.79 -2.35 -23.22
CA MET A 17 -7.50 -3.53 -22.72
C MET A 17 -7.28 -3.55 -21.21
N THR A 18 -8.28 -3.10 -20.44
CA THR A 18 -8.32 -3.30 -19.00
C THR A 18 -8.24 -4.81 -18.77
N MET A 19 -7.10 -5.27 -18.24
CA MET A 19 -6.93 -6.69 -17.97
C MET A 19 -7.71 -7.00 -16.70
N LYS A 20 -8.53 -8.05 -16.75
CA LYS A 20 -9.25 -8.53 -15.58
C LYS A 20 -8.29 -8.94 -14.47
N SER A 21 -8.59 -8.55 -13.24
CA SER A 21 -7.86 -8.99 -12.04
C SER A 21 -7.98 -10.50 -11.85
N ALA A 22 -6.92 -11.15 -11.42
CA ALA A 22 -6.85 -12.61 -11.31
C ALA A 22 -7.61 -13.12 -10.08
N SER A 23 -7.57 -12.39 -8.96
CA SER A 23 -8.25 -12.78 -7.73
C SER A 23 -9.67 -12.23 -7.66
N ASN A 24 -10.58 -13.08 -7.19
CA ASN A 24 -11.89 -12.68 -6.72
C ASN A 24 -11.79 -12.38 -5.22
N ILE A 25 -11.91 -11.11 -4.85
CA ILE A 25 -11.71 -10.68 -3.45
C ILE A 25 -12.81 -11.23 -2.54
N HIS A 26 -14.05 -11.41 -3.01
CA HIS A 26 -15.11 -12.05 -2.23
C HIS A 26 -14.79 -13.51 -1.89
N GLU A 27 -14.17 -14.26 -2.81
CA GLU A 27 -13.70 -15.62 -2.54
C GLU A 27 -12.55 -15.63 -1.53
N VAL A 28 -11.61 -14.70 -1.66
CA VAL A 28 -10.53 -14.50 -0.68
C VAL A 28 -11.10 -14.21 0.70
N LEU A 29 -12.01 -13.26 0.83
CA LEU A 29 -12.65 -12.90 2.10
C LEU A 29 -13.50 -14.05 2.67
N THR A 30 -14.19 -14.80 1.82
CA THR A 30 -14.95 -15.99 2.25
C THR A 30 -14.02 -17.02 2.87
N PHE A 31 -12.89 -17.33 2.24
CA PHE A 31 -11.88 -18.23 2.80
C PHE A 31 -11.30 -17.70 4.12
N LEU A 32 -10.95 -16.40 4.17
CA LEU A 32 -10.38 -15.79 5.36
C LEU A 32 -11.37 -15.75 6.53
N ARG A 33 -12.68 -15.55 6.29
CA ARG A 33 -13.75 -15.66 7.30
C ARG A 33 -13.86 -17.07 7.85
N GLN A 34 -13.79 -18.09 6.99
CA GLN A 34 -13.77 -19.48 7.42
C GLN A 34 -12.51 -19.81 8.24
N LEU A 35 -11.35 -19.31 7.80
CA LEU A 35 -10.10 -19.44 8.54
C LEU A 35 -10.16 -18.74 9.89
N ALA A 36 -10.79 -17.56 10.01
CA ALA A 36 -10.92 -16.84 11.27
C ALA A 36 -11.67 -17.66 12.34
N VAL A 37 -12.71 -18.38 11.94
CA VAL A 37 -13.50 -19.24 12.83
C VAL A 37 -12.78 -20.57 13.15
N ASN A 38 -11.93 -21.05 12.23
CA ASN A 38 -11.28 -22.36 12.31
C ASN A 38 -9.74 -22.20 12.28
N ASN A 39 -9.19 -21.27 13.06
CA ASN A 39 -7.78 -20.89 12.95
C ASN A 39 -6.85 -21.90 13.65
N ASP A 40 -6.80 -23.13 13.09
CA ASP A 40 -5.93 -24.21 13.51
C ASP A 40 -5.23 -24.91 12.34
N ARG A 41 -4.19 -25.69 12.66
CA ARG A 41 -3.33 -26.34 11.65
C ARG A 41 -4.03 -27.46 10.88
N ASN A 42 -4.96 -28.17 11.49
CA ASN A 42 -5.63 -29.30 10.85
C ASN A 42 -6.64 -28.80 9.82
N TRP A 43 -7.41 -27.77 10.19
CA TRP A 43 -8.34 -27.12 9.27
C TRP A 43 -7.58 -26.53 8.08
N PHE A 44 -6.50 -25.77 8.33
CA PHE A 44 -5.72 -25.16 7.26
C PHE A 44 -5.11 -26.19 6.33
N LYS A 45 -4.60 -27.31 6.87
CA LYS A 45 -4.06 -28.40 6.07
C LYS A 45 -5.11 -29.01 5.15
N ALA A 46 -6.35 -29.17 5.63
CA ALA A 46 -7.46 -29.69 4.83
C ALA A 46 -7.92 -28.74 3.71
N HIS A 47 -7.66 -27.41 3.86
CA HIS A 47 -8.04 -26.38 2.88
C HIS A 47 -6.84 -25.78 2.15
N LYS A 48 -5.69 -26.44 2.22
CA LYS A 48 -4.42 -25.93 1.67
C LYS A 48 -4.49 -25.68 0.17
N ASP A 49 -5.12 -26.57 -0.59
CA ASP A 49 -5.24 -26.45 -2.04
C ASP A 49 -6.08 -25.21 -2.42
N GLN A 50 -7.17 -24.95 -1.70
CA GLN A 50 -7.97 -23.74 -1.89
C GLN A 50 -7.14 -22.47 -1.58
N PHE A 51 -6.42 -22.48 -0.47
CA PHE A 51 -5.51 -21.38 -0.13
C PHE A 51 -4.47 -21.13 -1.22
N ASP A 52 -3.87 -22.17 -1.78
CA ASP A 52 -2.82 -22.05 -2.79
C ASP A 52 -3.35 -21.42 -4.10
N VAL A 53 -4.59 -21.77 -4.49
CA VAL A 53 -5.26 -21.16 -5.65
C VAL A 53 -5.49 -19.66 -5.40
N LEU A 54 -6.10 -19.31 -4.26
CA LEU A 54 -6.39 -17.91 -3.91
C LEU A 54 -5.09 -17.09 -3.76
N ARG A 55 -4.08 -17.71 -3.16
CA ARG A 55 -2.76 -17.08 -2.99
C ARG A 55 -2.07 -16.84 -4.32
N GLY A 56 -2.14 -17.80 -5.24
CA GLY A 56 -1.58 -17.68 -6.58
C GLY A 56 -2.22 -16.54 -7.38
N ALA A 57 -3.54 -16.42 -7.33
CA ALA A 57 -4.27 -15.30 -7.96
C ALA A 57 -3.87 -13.94 -7.34
N TRP A 58 -3.82 -13.85 -6.01
CA TRP A 58 -3.34 -12.67 -5.30
C TRP A 58 -1.93 -12.26 -5.70
N GLU A 59 -1.01 -13.20 -5.85
CA GLU A 59 0.37 -12.92 -6.26
C GLU A 59 0.46 -12.43 -7.72
N GLN A 60 -0.42 -12.90 -8.61
CA GLN A 60 -0.53 -12.37 -9.97
C GLN A 60 -0.99 -10.90 -9.96
N ASP A 61 -2.03 -10.58 -9.18
CA ASP A 61 -2.53 -9.22 -9.04
C ASP A 61 -1.50 -8.28 -8.40
N MET A 62 -0.80 -8.75 -7.37
CA MET A 62 0.29 -7.97 -6.77
C MET A 62 1.45 -7.76 -7.73
N THR A 63 1.76 -8.73 -8.60
CA THR A 63 2.78 -8.56 -9.65
C THR A 63 2.38 -7.44 -10.61
N ARG A 64 1.11 -7.43 -11.03
CA ARG A 64 0.56 -6.38 -11.89
C ARG A 64 0.53 -5.02 -11.19
N LEU A 65 0.12 -4.98 -9.93
CA LEU A 65 0.13 -3.75 -9.14
C LEU A 65 1.54 -3.17 -8.98
N ILE A 66 2.55 -4.00 -8.75
CA ILE A 66 3.96 -3.56 -8.70
C ILE A 66 4.37 -2.93 -10.04
N ALA A 67 3.96 -3.50 -11.16
CA ALA A 67 4.26 -2.95 -12.49
C ALA A 67 3.59 -1.58 -12.68
N LEU A 68 2.30 -1.46 -12.38
CA LEU A 68 1.54 -0.19 -12.48
C LEU A 68 2.10 0.90 -11.55
N VAL A 69 2.46 0.54 -10.32
CA VAL A 69 3.14 1.47 -9.39
C VAL A 69 4.52 1.85 -9.93
N GLY A 70 5.23 0.94 -10.58
CA GLY A 70 6.52 1.20 -11.22
C GLY A 70 6.49 2.24 -12.35
N ASP A 71 5.31 2.53 -12.92
CA ASP A 71 5.17 3.57 -13.94
C ASP A 71 5.37 4.98 -13.37
N TYR A 72 4.90 5.22 -12.14
CA TYR A 72 5.02 6.51 -11.47
C TYR A 72 6.00 6.49 -10.27
N PHE A 73 6.43 5.31 -9.79
CA PHE A 73 7.43 5.14 -8.74
C PHE A 73 8.54 4.17 -9.22
N PRO A 74 9.53 4.65 -10.01
CA PRO A 74 10.52 3.79 -10.69
C PRO A 74 11.35 2.90 -9.78
N ASP A 75 11.56 3.27 -8.51
CA ASP A 75 12.38 2.53 -7.54
C ASP A 75 11.85 1.13 -7.23
N VAL A 76 10.57 0.87 -7.55
CA VAL A 76 9.96 -0.45 -7.35
C VAL A 76 10.00 -1.34 -8.59
N ARG A 77 10.54 -0.85 -9.71
CA ARG A 77 10.67 -1.65 -10.92
C ARG A 77 11.57 -2.86 -10.69
N GLY A 78 11.09 -4.02 -11.10
CA GLY A 78 11.84 -5.27 -10.96
C GLY A 78 11.73 -5.91 -9.57
N LEU A 79 10.94 -5.38 -8.64
CA LEU A 79 10.63 -6.08 -7.40
C LEU A 79 9.93 -7.41 -7.69
N ALA A 80 10.42 -8.46 -7.08
CA ALA A 80 9.75 -9.75 -7.16
C ALA A 80 8.58 -9.79 -6.16
N VAL A 81 7.42 -10.26 -6.61
CA VAL A 81 6.21 -10.36 -5.77
C VAL A 81 6.44 -11.10 -4.44
N LYS A 82 7.25 -12.15 -4.45
CA LYS A 82 7.65 -12.91 -3.25
C LYS A 82 8.31 -12.06 -2.18
N ASP A 83 8.96 -10.94 -2.55
CA ASP A 83 9.61 -10.04 -1.63
C ASP A 83 8.67 -8.94 -1.11
N CYS A 84 7.51 -8.79 -1.75
CA CYS A 84 6.48 -7.78 -1.41
C CYS A 84 5.35 -8.35 -0.57
N VAL A 85 4.89 -9.58 -0.84
CA VAL A 85 3.72 -10.16 -0.18
C VAL A 85 4.07 -10.85 1.15
N TYR A 86 3.21 -10.67 2.14
CA TYR A 86 3.39 -11.31 3.44
C TYR A 86 2.85 -12.73 3.45
N ARG A 87 3.53 -13.61 4.21
CA ARG A 87 3.07 -14.99 4.46
C ARG A 87 1.83 -14.99 5.35
N ILE A 88 1.01 -16.01 5.18
CA ILE A 88 -0.20 -16.23 5.99
C ILE A 88 0.13 -16.58 7.46
N TYR A 89 1.30 -17.16 7.73
CA TYR A 89 1.69 -17.58 9.06
C TYR A 89 1.97 -16.40 9.98
N ARG A 90 1.45 -16.45 11.22
CA ARG A 90 1.74 -15.49 12.29
C ARG A 90 3.02 -15.88 13.05
N ASP A 91 3.71 -14.87 13.55
CA ASP A 91 4.71 -15.07 14.60
C ASP A 91 4.02 -14.99 15.98
N ILE A 92 3.78 -16.15 16.56
CA ILE A 92 3.03 -16.28 17.81
C ILE A 92 3.91 -16.41 19.05
N ARG A 93 5.25 -16.26 18.92
CA ARG A 93 6.19 -16.50 20.03
C ARG A 93 5.87 -15.62 21.24
N PHE A 94 5.60 -14.33 20.99
CA PHE A 94 5.33 -13.32 22.01
C PHE A 94 3.86 -12.87 22.07
N SER A 95 2.96 -13.47 21.27
CA SER A 95 1.55 -13.12 21.25
C SER A 95 0.75 -13.89 22.31
N HIS A 96 -0.22 -13.23 22.94
CA HIS A 96 -1.24 -13.89 23.77
C HIS A 96 -2.17 -14.75 22.91
N ASP A 97 -2.59 -14.23 21.78
CA ASP A 97 -3.34 -14.99 20.79
C ASP A 97 -2.41 -15.96 20.05
N LYS A 98 -2.68 -17.27 20.19
CA LYS A 98 -1.90 -18.35 19.60
C LYS A 98 -2.45 -18.86 18.27
N SER A 99 -3.42 -18.18 17.67
CA SER A 99 -3.91 -18.49 16.32
C SER A 99 -2.74 -18.48 15.32
N PRO A 100 -2.49 -19.58 14.59
CA PRO A 100 -1.28 -19.72 13.79
C PRO A 100 -1.30 -18.95 12.46
N TYR A 101 -2.46 -18.47 12.02
CA TYR A 101 -2.63 -17.83 10.71
C TYR A 101 -3.20 -16.42 10.83
N LYS A 102 -2.81 -15.59 9.88
CA LYS A 102 -3.42 -14.26 9.65
C LYS A 102 -4.76 -14.44 8.96
N THR A 103 -5.68 -13.53 9.22
CA THR A 103 -7.00 -13.45 8.60
C THR A 103 -7.06 -12.37 7.51
N TYR A 104 -5.92 -12.15 6.85
CA TYR A 104 -5.76 -11.17 5.79
C TYR A 104 -4.65 -11.54 4.81
N PHE A 105 -4.79 -11.06 3.58
CA PHE A 105 -3.71 -10.96 2.60
C PHE A 105 -3.17 -9.55 2.60
N SER A 106 -1.87 -9.38 2.45
CA SER A 106 -1.28 -8.06 2.36
C SER A 106 0.04 -8.06 1.60
N GLY A 107 0.38 -6.90 1.07
CA GLY A 107 1.62 -6.66 0.38
C GLY A 107 2.12 -5.24 0.57
N VAL A 108 3.43 -5.06 0.48
CA VAL A 108 4.10 -3.77 0.53
C VAL A 108 4.85 -3.54 -0.78
N ILE A 109 4.75 -2.34 -1.32
CA ILE A 109 5.42 -1.93 -2.57
C ILE A 109 6.29 -0.73 -2.25
N GLY A 110 7.59 -0.95 -2.18
CA GLY A 110 8.60 0.07 -1.88
C GLY A 110 9.99 -0.54 -2.04
N LYS A 111 11.02 0.27 -2.07
CA LYS A 111 12.40 -0.16 -2.25
C LYS A 111 12.81 -1.17 -1.16
N GLY A 112 13.16 -2.39 -1.58
CA GLY A 112 13.47 -3.49 -0.66
C GLY A 112 12.27 -4.36 -0.24
N GLY A 113 11.05 -4.09 -0.74
CA GLY A 113 9.85 -4.90 -0.45
C GLY A 113 9.55 -4.95 1.05
N ARG A 114 9.37 -6.15 1.64
CA ARG A 114 9.08 -6.33 3.07
C ARG A 114 10.19 -5.86 4.03
N HIS A 115 11.36 -5.53 3.53
CA HIS A 115 12.47 -4.94 4.27
C HIS A 115 12.54 -3.42 4.10
N LEU A 116 11.43 -2.83 3.65
CA LEU A 116 11.28 -1.39 3.46
C LEU A 116 11.65 -0.62 4.73
N VAL A 117 12.53 0.36 4.59
CA VAL A 117 12.89 1.35 5.62
C VAL A 117 12.49 2.77 5.23
N GLU A 118 12.29 2.98 3.94
CA GLU A 118 11.86 4.23 3.32
C GLU A 118 10.33 4.32 3.27
N SER A 119 9.80 5.32 2.58
CA SER A 119 8.37 5.42 2.29
C SER A 119 7.96 4.39 1.24
N GLY A 120 6.77 3.80 1.40
CA GLY A 120 6.21 2.84 0.44
C GLY A 120 4.71 2.71 0.54
N TYR A 121 4.13 1.92 -0.37
CA TYR A 121 2.71 1.62 -0.41
C TYR A 121 2.41 0.29 0.28
N TYR A 122 1.23 0.18 0.83
CA TYR A 122 0.75 -1.05 1.47
C TYR A 122 -0.70 -1.31 1.11
N VAL A 123 -0.99 -2.55 0.78
CA VAL A 123 -2.35 -3.04 0.49
C VAL A 123 -2.69 -4.14 1.47
N HIS A 124 -3.86 -4.02 2.10
CA HIS A 124 -4.37 -4.97 3.07
C HIS A 124 -5.80 -5.36 2.73
N ILE A 125 -6.06 -6.65 2.62
CA ILE A 125 -7.39 -7.23 2.37
C ILE A 125 -7.64 -8.26 3.46
N GLY A 126 -8.44 -7.90 4.44
CA GLY A 126 -8.68 -8.69 5.64
C GLY A 126 -10.14 -8.72 6.08
N VAL A 127 -10.42 -9.64 7.00
CA VAL A 127 -11.78 -9.83 7.54
C VAL A 127 -12.21 -8.66 8.41
N GLU A 128 -11.28 -8.08 9.16
CA GLU A 128 -11.57 -6.99 10.11
C GLU A 128 -11.50 -5.62 9.45
N GLU A 129 -10.57 -5.46 8.51
CA GLU A 129 -10.36 -4.20 7.82
C GLU A 129 -9.73 -4.44 6.44
N MET A 130 -9.96 -3.50 5.54
CA MET A 130 -9.29 -3.41 4.25
C MET A 130 -8.81 -2.00 4.04
N MET A 131 -7.56 -1.85 3.58
CA MET A 131 -6.97 -0.52 3.47
C MET A 131 -5.89 -0.43 2.39
N LEU A 132 -5.73 0.77 1.87
CA LEU A 132 -4.64 1.22 1.01
C LEU A 132 -3.87 2.30 1.77
N CYS A 133 -2.56 2.14 1.88
CA CYS A 133 -1.72 3.09 2.63
C CYS A 133 -0.52 3.54 1.81
N GLY A 134 -0.01 4.73 2.14
CA GLY A 134 1.27 5.20 1.64
C GLY A 134 1.98 6.10 2.65
N GLY A 135 3.29 5.93 2.78
CA GLY A 135 4.10 6.70 3.71
C GLY A 135 5.17 5.89 4.44
N VAL A 136 5.69 6.43 5.52
CA VAL A 136 6.70 5.79 6.38
C VAL A 136 6.02 5.23 7.62
N TRP A 137 6.01 3.91 7.72
CA TRP A 137 5.41 3.16 8.82
C TRP A 137 6.47 2.70 9.81
N TRP A 138 6.25 3.02 11.10
CA TRP A 138 7.10 2.58 12.21
C TRP A 138 8.59 2.92 12.04
N PRO A 139 8.94 4.19 11.71
CA PRO A 139 10.32 4.58 11.52
C PRO A 139 11.14 4.39 12.81
N GLU A 140 12.41 4.06 12.65
CA GLU A 140 13.36 4.12 13.75
C GLU A 140 13.49 5.56 14.27
N LYS A 141 13.88 5.69 15.56
CA LYS A 141 13.95 7.01 16.20
C LYS A 141 14.80 8.03 15.43
N PRO A 142 15.99 7.71 14.90
CA PRO A 142 16.79 8.68 14.14
C PRO A 142 16.06 9.16 12.88
N VAL A 143 15.41 8.24 12.15
CA VAL A 143 14.62 8.58 10.95
C VAL A 143 13.45 9.47 11.31
N LEU A 144 12.71 9.15 12.39
CA LEU A 144 11.59 9.96 12.87
C LEU A 144 12.03 11.40 13.24
N GLU A 145 13.21 11.54 13.83
CA GLU A 145 13.79 12.85 14.15
C GLU A 145 14.14 13.65 12.89
N GLN A 146 14.67 13.00 11.85
CA GLN A 146 14.96 13.63 10.56
C GLN A 146 13.67 14.03 9.82
N LEU A 147 12.65 13.16 9.80
CA LEU A 147 11.34 13.49 9.21
C LEU A 147 10.71 14.73 9.86
N ARG A 148 10.81 14.85 11.20
CA ARG A 148 10.32 16.05 11.92
C ARG A 148 11.09 17.31 11.54
N LYS A 149 12.42 17.22 11.42
CA LYS A 149 13.25 18.34 10.99
C LYS A 149 12.95 18.75 9.55
N LEU A 150 12.70 17.80 8.67
CA LEU A 150 12.29 18.07 7.30
C LEU A 150 10.95 18.81 7.25
N ILE A 151 9.95 18.36 8.01
CA ILE A 151 8.62 19.01 8.08
C ILE A 151 8.72 20.42 8.72
N ASP A 152 9.63 20.62 9.66
CA ASP A 152 9.93 21.92 10.26
C ASP A 152 10.61 22.86 9.26
N ALA A 153 11.54 22.34 8.47
CA ALA A 153 12.29 23.11 7.49
C ALA A 153 11.45 23.47 6.24
N GLU A 154 10.58 22.56 5.80
CA GLU A 154 9.80 22.70 4.56
C GLU A 154 8.28 22.56 4.84
N PRO A 155 7.71 23.38 5.76
CA PRO A 155 6.31 23.25 6.17
C PRO A 155 5.32 23.56 5.04
N GLU A 156 5.65 24.51 4.16
CA GLU A 156 4.79 24.92 3.05
C GLU A 156 4.68 23.83 2.00
N GLU A 157 5.79 23.17 1.63
CA GLU A 157 5.81 22.06 0.71
C GLU A 157 5.01 20.87 1.28
N PHE A 158 5.29 20.51 2.54
CA PHE A 158 4.55 19.45 3.22
C PHE A 158 3.03 19.70 3.22
N LEU A 159 2.61 20.93 3.59
CA LEU A 159 1.19 21.28 3.61
C LEU A 159 0.58 21.32 2.21
N ALA A 160 1.30 21.78 1.19
CA ALA A 160 0.84 21.77 -0.19
C ALA A 160 0.58 20.34 -0.67
N ILE A 161 1.46 19.41 -0.34
CA ILE A 161 1.31 17.99 -0.69
C ILE A 161 0.06 17.39 -0.02
N ILE A 162 -0.03 17.45 1.30
CA ILE A 162 -1.09 16.74 2.03
C ILE A 162 -2.48 17.36 1.87
N ASN A 163 -2.55 18.65 1.51
CA ASN A 163 -3.80 19.34 1.22
C ASN A 163 -4.15 19.37 -0.28
N HIS A 164 -3.36 18.68 -1.13
CA HIS A 164 -3.65 18.62 -2.56
C HIS A 164 -5.03 17.98 -2.81
N PRO A 165 -5.84 18.52 -3.75
CA PRO A 165 -7.18 17.98 -4.04
C PRO A 165 -7.21 16.50 -4.36
N ASP A 166 -6.18 15.97 -5.02
CA ASP A 166 -6.07 14.53 -5.35
C ASP A 166 -5.95 13.63 -4.11
N ILE A 167 -5.45 14.15 -3.00
CA ILE A 167 -5.38 13.44 -1.72
C ILE A 167 -6.68 13.65 -0.94
N THR A 168 -7.08 14.92 -0.75
CA THR A 168 -8.21 15.28 0.12
C THR A 168 -9.55 14.79 -0.41
N SER A 169 -9.74 14.68 -1.75
CA SER A 169 -10.96 14.16 -2.36
C SER A 169 -11.11 12.64 -2.28
N ARG A 170 -10.04 11.90 -1.92
CA ARG A 170 -10.03 10.43 -1.90
C ARG A 170 -10.22 9.82 -0.52
N ASN A 171 -10.57 10.60 0.48
CA ASN A 171 -10.81 10.18 1.87
C ASN A 171 -9.59 9.52 2.53
N TYR A 172 -8.38 10.04 2.25
CA TYR A 172 -7.20 9.66 3.00
C TYR A 172 -7.19 10.34 4.36
N GLU A 173 -6.81 9.59 5.38
CA GLU A 173 -6.61 10.08 6.74
C GLU A 173 -5.25 9.65 7.31
N TRP A 174 -4.79 10.34 8.35
CA TRP A 174 -3.53 9.98 8.99
C TRP A 174 -3.68 8.75 9.88
N MET A 175 -2.96 7.69 9.57
CA MET A 175 -2.77 6.55 10.45
C MET A 175 -1.45 6.72 11.21
N SER A 176 -1.54 7.36 12.38
CA SER A 176 -0.36 7.66 13.20
C SER A 176 -0.71 7.67 14.68
N ARG A 177 0.18 7.09 15.49
CA ARG A 177 0.18 7.34 16.93
C ARG A 177 0.78 8.71 17.19
N THR A 178 0.30 9.41 18.20
CA THR A 178 0.75 10.76 18.50
C THR A 178 1.31 10.88 19.91
N LEU A 179 2.31 11.76 20.07
CA LEU A 179 2.84 12.17 21.36
C LEU A 179 1.86 13.15 22.03
N LYS A 180 1.82 13.14 23.37
CA LYS A 180 1.02 14.10 24.14
C LYS A 180 1.56 15.52 24.02
N LYS A 181 2.89 15.67 23.90
CA LYS A 181 3.59 16.97 23.82
C LYS A 181 4.44 17.01 22.54
N VAL A 182 4.70 18.21 22.07
CA VAL A 182 5.69 18.44 21.00
C VAL A 182 7.04 17.91 21.47
N PRO A 183 7.80 17.20 20.58
CA PRO A 183 9.12 16.67 20.94
C PRO A 183 10.09 17.79 21.36
N SER A 184 11.09 17.44 22.17
CA SER A 184 12.18 18.36 22.53
C SER A 184 12.90 18.83 21.26
N GLY A 185 13.30 20.09 21.24
CA GLY A 185 13.93 20.73 20.08
C GLY A 185 12.97 21.60 19.26
N PHE A 186 11.66 21.52 19.52
CA PHE A 186 10.65 22.35 18.87
C PHE A 186 9.83 23.13 19.91
N PRO A 187 9.41 24.39 19.61
CA PRO A 187 8.53 25.17 20.49
C PRO A 187 7.21 24.45 20.75
N ALA A 188 6.65 24.63 21.94
CA ALA A 188 5.38 23.97 22.31
C ALA A 188 4.19 24.45 21.48
N ASP A 189 4.24 25.71 21.01
CA ASP A 189 3.24 26.39 20.18
C ASP A 189 3.59 26.39 18.68
N HIS A 190 4.46 25.44 18.27
CA HIS A 190 4.93 25.35 16.88
C HIS A 190 3.76 25.23 15.89
N PRO A 191 3.74 25.96 14.75
CA PRO A 191 2.64 25.87 13.76
C PRO A 191 2.38 24.45 13.25
N MET A 192 3.44 23.65 13.11
CA MET A 192 3.36 22.25 12.66
C MET A 192 3.22 21.26 13.82
N ALA A 193 2.88 21.71 15.04
CA ALA A 193 2.85 20.87 16.25
C ALA A 193 2.04 19.56 16.10
N GLN A 194 0.93 19.59 15.35
CA GLN A 194 0.12 18.39 15.12
C GLN A 194 0.91 17.30 14.37
N TYR A 195 1.71 17.67 13.36
CA TYR A 195 2.51 16.75 12.58
C TYR A 195 3.80 16.34 13.32
N LEU A 196 4.45 17.27 14.03
CA LEU A 196 5.64 16.98 14.82
C LEU A 196 5.40 15.99 15.96
N LYS A 197 4.16 15.90 16.46
CA LYS A 197 3.75 14.88 17.46
C LYS A 197 3.53 13.49 16.88
N MET A 198 3.41 13.35 15.57
CA MET A 198 3.22 12.05 14.93
C MET A 198 4.43 11.13 15.12
N LYS A 199 4.17 9.83 15.15
CA LYS A 199 5.19 8.78 15.24
C LYS A 199 5.35 8.00 13.95
N GLU A 200 4.38 8.08 13.08
CA GLU A 200 4.34 7.53 11.73
C GLU A 200 3.78 8.59 10.78
N TYR A 201 4.24 8.56 9.54
CA TYR A 201 3.75 9.46 8.48
C TYR A 201 3.13 8.63 7.36
N CYS A 202 2.00 8.00 7.66
CA CYS A 202 1.21 7.20 6.73
C CYS A 202 -0.17 7.79 6.53
N LEU A 203 -0.54 7.99 5.27
CA LEU A 203 -1.92 8.23 4.86
C LEU A 203 -2.59 6.89 4.54
N VAL A 204 -3.77 6.69 5.07
CA VAL A 204 -4.58 5.48 4.88
C VAL A 204 -5.93 5.83 4.28
N LYS A 205 -6.38 5.01 3.35
CA LYS A 205 -7.74 4.97 2.84
C LYS A 205 -8.33 3.61 3.21
N TYR A 206 -9.32 3.61 4.10
CA TYR A 206 -10.11 2.42 4.36
C TYR A 206 -11.09 2.20 3.22
N VAL A 207 -11.27 0.95 2.83
CA VAL A 207 -12.18 0.52 1.78
C VAL A 207 -13.01 -0.65 2.29
N ASP A 208 -14.18 -0.85 1.70
CA ASP A 208 -15.06 -1.98 1.95
C ASP A 208 -14.97 -3.04 0.84
N GLU A 209 -15.75 -4.09 0.96
CA GLU A 209 -15.78 -5.19 0.01
C GLU A 209 -16.28 -4.75 -1.37
N ASP A 210 -17.23 -3.79 -1.42
CA ASP A 210 -17.80 -3.24 -2.65
C ASP A 210 -16.76 -2.44 -3.48
N TYR A 211 -15.69 -2.00 -2.84
CA TYR A 211 -14.56 -1.38 -3.53
C TYR A 211 -13.97 -2.31 -4.59
N PHE A 212 -14.02 -3.62 -4.38
CA PHE A 212 -13.45 -4.64 -5.25
C PHE A 212 -14.45 -5.27 -6.22
N ASP A 213 -15.68 -4.72 -6.34
CA ASP A 213 -16.73 -5.21 -7.26
C ASP A 213 -16.48 -4.85 -8.73
N CYS A 214 -15.27 -4.52 -9.09
CA CYS A 214 -14.86 -4.23 -10.48
C CYS A 214 -13.81 -5.25 -10.93
N GLU A 215 -13.85 -5.60 -12.23
CA GLU A 215 -12.91 -6.56 -12.80
C GLU A 215 -11.47 -6.03 -12.86
N ASP A 216 -11.30 -4.71 -12.82
CA ASP A 216 -10.03 -3.98 -12.89
C ASP A 216 -9.63 -3.35 -11.53
N TRP A 217 -9.97 -4.01 -10.43
CA TRP A 217 -9.69 -3.47 -9.10
C TRP A 217 -8.19 -3.19 -8.86
N VAL A 218 -7.28 -3.90 -9.56
CA VAL A 218 -5.83 -3.66 -9.44
C VAL A 218 -5.46 -2.28 -9.97
N GLU A 219 -6.02 -1.88 -11.12
CA GLU A 219 -5.85 -0.53 -11.69
C GLU A 219 -6.47 0.53 -10.82
N ARG A 220 -7.63 0.24 -10.24
CA ARG A 220 -8.29 1.14 -9.29
C ARG A 220 -7.40 1.39 -8.07
N VAL A 221 -6.80 0.33 -7.50
CA VAL A 221 -5.83 0.45 -6.41
C VAL A 221 -4.61 1.27 -6.83
N ALA A 222 -4.02 0.99 -7.99
CA ALA A 222 -2.87 1.75 -8.50
C ALA A 222 -3.21 3.24 -8.68
N SER A 223 -4.39 3.55 -9.23
CA SER A 223 -4.89 4.92 -9.38
C SER A 223 -5.13 5.62 -8.05
N ASP A 224 -5.59 4.91 -7.03
CA ASP A 224 -5.79 5.50 -5.71
C ASP A 224 -4.47 5.73 -4.98
N LEU A 225 -3.46 4.89 -5.17
CA LEU A 225 -2.14 5.06 -4.55
C LEU A 225 -1.29 6.15 -5.21
N GLN A 226 -1.47 6.42 -6.50
CA GLN A 226 -0.67 7.38 -7.27
C GLN A 226 -0.60 8.79 -6.65
N PRO A 227 -1.68 9.40 -6.14
CA PRO A 227 -1.64 10.72 -5.54
C PRO A 227 -0.74 10.85 -4.31
N LEU A 228 -0.36 9.74 -3.68
CA LEU A 228 0.56 9.73 -2.55
C LEU A 228 2.04 9.82 -2.97
N LYS A 229 2.35 9.77 -4.28
CA LYS A 229 3.73 9.82 -4.78
C LYS A 229 4.50 11.08 -4.33
N PRO A 230 3.93 12.30 -4.39
CA PRO A 230 4.62 13.48 -3.86
C PRO A 230 4.94 13.38 -2.36
N LEU A 231 4.08 12.74 -1.56
CA LEU A 231 4.37 12.49 -0.14
C LEU A 231 5.53 11.50 0.01
N HIS A 232 5.60 10.46 -0.82
CA HIS A 232 6.74 9.54 -0.80
C HIS A 232 8.04 10.24 -1.14
N ASP A 233 8.05 11.09 -2.17
CA ASP A 233 9.24 11.84 -2.56
C ASP A 233 9.71 12.74 -1.43
N PHE A 234 8.82 13.51 -0.84
CA PHE A 234 9.11 14.38 0.29
C PHE A 234 9.67 13.59 1.48
N LEU A 235 9.02 12.51 1.89
CA LEU A 235 9.47 11.72 3.05
C LEU A 235 10.80 11.00 2.78
N ASN A 236 11.09 10.65 1.53
CA ASN A 236 12.31 9.93 1.17
C ASN A 236 13.56 10.82 1.15
N TYR A 237 13.43 12.13 1.16
CA TYR A 237 14.57 13.04 1.31
C TYR A 237 15.47 12.75 2.52
N VAL A 238 14.92 12.15 3.57
CA VAL A 238 15.70 11.81 4.77
C VAL A 238 16.57 10.56 4.61
N PHE A 239 16.44 9.84 3.49
CA PHE A 239 17.18 8.60 3.20
C PHE A 239 18.25 8.80 2.10
N GLU A 240 18.31 10.00 1.50
CA GLU A 240 19.35 10.43 0.56
C GLU A 240 20.59 10.95 1.30
#